data_2a993cb00fe61dd13012ef16af8291de
#
_entry.id   2a993cb00fe61dd13012ef16af8291de
#
_cell.length_a   1.000
_cell.length_b   1.000
_cell.length_c   1.000
_cell.angle_alpha   90.00
_cell.angle_beta   90.00
_cell.angle_gamma   90.00
#
_symmetry.space_group_name_H-M   'P 1'
#
loop_
_entity.id
_entity.type
_entity.pdbx_description
1 polymer ?
#
loop_
_entity_poly.entity_id
_entity_poly.type
_entity_poly.pdbx_seq_one_letter_code
_entity_poly.pdbx_strand_id
1 'polypeptide(L)'
;MSDVVDALARMAASTEFGLLTRQRLGDEGYDRNRVDDLVKQGRLHAAARGVYCLDPPGWFDRLCALVRVRFSGRTVVSHRSAARLHGLWDGDDLDLTVRYPARVKAAGASIHRSRDLVAGVLTTVAGLPVTTVARTLCDVGLVLPQPEVRRMVEHALATEAVSVAEIESVRWGVSEHGRTGVSAVDEALASLPRNVSSAESGPEIRLLALLEDADLPAVTPQLEVQAGQNVYRLDLAFPTAKVAIEYDGEAFHSTPDQKRRDAKRQANLERAGWLVLRFDRTDLYSPTNGTIIRSVADAIRDRRSKDL
;
A
#
# COMPACT_ATOMS: atom_id res chain seq x y z
N MET A 1 -6.44 -5.73 45.55
CA MET A 1 -5.81 -6.18 44.29
C MET A 1 -6.52 -5.58 43.06
N SER A 2 -7.84 -5.36 43.10
CA SER A 2 -8.62 -4.63 42.11
C SER A 2 -8.14 -3.18 41.91
N ASP A 3 -7.89 -2.46 43.02
CA ASP A 3 -7.57 -1.03 42.98
C ASP A 3 -6.34 -0.64 42.15
N VAL A 4 -5.30 -1.49 42.09
CA VAL A 4 -4.08 -1.22 41.33
C VAL A 4 -4.35 -1.37 39.83
N VAL A 5 -5.11 -2.40 39.43
CA VAL A 5 -5.47 -2.63 38.03
C VAL A 5 -6.36 -1.50 37.52
N ASP A 6 -7.34 -1.11 38.32
CA ASP A 6 -8.26 -0.02 38.00
C ASP A 6 -7.53 1.34 37.93
N ALA A 7 -6.54 1.57 38.79
CA ALA A 7 -5.70 2.76 38.72
C ALA A 7 -4.85 2.80 37.45
N LEU A 8 -4.18 1.70 37.12
CA LEU A 8 -3.39 1.59 35.89
C LEU A 8 -4.27 1.76 34.63
N ALA A 9 -5.48 1.17 34.64
CA ALA A 9 -6.42 1.30 33.53
C ALA A 9 -6.87 2.77 33.32
N ARG A 10 -7.21 3.48 34.39
CA ARG A 10 -7.54 4.92 34.35
C ARG A 10 -6.36 5.75 33.80
N MET A 11 -5.15 5.47 34.28
CA MET A 11 -3.95 6.16 33.77
C MET A 11 -3.74 5.90 32.30
N ALA A 12 -3.85 4.66 31.84
CA ALA A 12 -3.69 4.30 30.42
C ALA A 12 -4.75 4.97 29.56
N ALA A 13 -6.02 4.95 29.98
CA ALA A 13 -7.12 5.59 29.27
C ALA A 13 -6.97 7.11 29.09
N SER A 14 -6.18 7.77 29.95
CA SER A 14 -5.89 9.21 29.88
C SER A 14 -4.66 9.56 29.01
N THR A 15 -4.03 8.57 28.39
CA THR A 15 -2.89 8.76 27.49
C THR A 15 -3.25 8.45 26.05
N GLU A 16 -2.56 9.10 25.12
CA GLU A 16 -2.61 8.73 23.72
C GLU A 16 -2.03 7.30 23.56
N PHE A 17 -2.72 6.43 22.87
CA PHE A 17 -2.34 5.02 22.64
C PHE A 17 -2.29 4.11 23.90
N GLY A 18 -2.84 4.50 25.03
CA GLY A 18 -2.84 3.66 26.24
C GLY A 18 -1.45 3.41 26.86
N LEU A 19 -0.44 4.20 26.51
CA LEU A 19 0.95 3.99 26.90
C LEU A 19 1.30 4.73 28.20
N LEU A 20 1.94 4.01 29.13
CA LEU A 20 2.40 4.53 30.40
C LEU A 20 3.91 4.70 30.41
N THR A 21 4.41 5.88 30.71
CA THR A 21 5.85 6.10 30.88
C THR A 21 6.27 5.77 32.31
N ARG A 22 7.55 5.40 32.50
CA ARG A 22 8.13 5.22 33.83
C ARG A 22 8.02 6.49 34.68
N GLN A 23 8.15 7.68 34.07
CA GLN A 23 7.97 8.96 34.76
C GLN A 23 6.54 9.09 35.27
N ARG A 24 5.53 8.93 34.42
CA ARG A 24 4.12 9.04 34.83
C ARG A 24 3.76 8.05 35.94
N LEU A 25 4.26 6.81 35.86
CA LEU A 25 4.08 5.83 36.92
C LEU A 25 4.73 6.30 38.24
N GLY A 26 5.92 6.91 38.16
CA GLY A 26 6.60 7.49 39.31
C GLY A 26 5.83 8.65 39.94
N ASP A 27 5.26 9.54 39.13
CA ASP A 27 4.44 10.68 39.58
C ASP A 27 3.19 10.19 40.36
N GLU A 28 2.68 8.99 40.02
CA GLU A 28 1.55 8.33 40.71
C GLU A 28 1.99 7.36 41.83
N GLY A 29 3.25 7.44 42.27
CA GLY A 29 3.77 6.71 43.41
C GLY A 29 4.27 5.27 43.14
N TYR A 30 4.37 4.88 41.86
CA TYR A 30 4.95 3.59 41.47
C TYR A 30 6.46 3.74 41.28
N ASP A 31 7.24 3.41 42.30
CA ASP A 31 8.69 3.41 42.23
C ASP A 31 9.22 2.33 41.25
N ARG A 32 10.53 2.32 41.02
CA ARG A 32 11.17 1.39 40.09
C ARG A 32 10.88 -0.07 40.41
N ASN A 33 11.00 -0.44 41.70
CA ASN A 33 10.83 -1.81 42.16
C ASN A 33 9.39 -2.26 41.95
N ARG A 34 8.42 -1.38 42.27
CA ARG A 34 7.01 -1.65 42.09
C ARG A 34 6.65 -1.85 40.60
N VAL A 35 7.20 -1.03 39.70
CA VAL A 35 7.00 -1.19 38.25
C VAL A 35 7.60 -2.52 37.77
N ASP A 36 8.82 -2.85 38.19
CA ASP A 36 9.49 -4.09 37.82
C ASP A 36 8.72 -5.33 38.35
N ASP A 37 8.10 -5.25 39.52
CA ASP A 37 7.22 -6.30 40.06
C ASP A 37 5.90 -6.43 39.26
N LEU A 38 5.29 -5.32 38.86
CA LEU A 38 4.10 -5.34 38.00
C LEU A 38 4.40 -5.97 36.63
N VAL A 39 5.58 -5.74 36.10
CA VAL A 39 6.03 -6.40 34.83
C VAL A 39 6.22 -7.90 35.06
N LYS A 40 6.89 -8.32 36.17
CA LYS A 40 7.03 -9.76 36.49
C LYS A 40 5.70 -10.47 36.71
N GLN A 41 4.71 -9.76 37.26
CA GLN A 41 3.35 -10.26 37.48
C GLN A 41 2.49 -10.26 36.19
N GLY A 42 3.00 -9.79 35.06
CA GLY A 42 2.25 -9.68 33.82
C GLY A 42 1.11 -8.65 33.84
N ARG A 43 1.18 -7.65 34.73
CA ARG A 43 0.21 -6.55 34.86
C ARG A 43 0.62 -5.31 34.07
N LEU A 44 1.88 -5.22 33.74
CA LEU A 44 2.46 -4.26 32.82
C LEU A 44 3.35 -5.01 31.85
N HIS A 45 3.33 -4.60 30.60
CA HIS A 45 4.15 -5.15 29.53
C HIS A 45 5.00 -4.05 28.93
N ALA A 46 6.28 -4.32 28.71
CA ALA A 46 7.19 -3.34 28.12
C ALA A 46 6.97 -3.22 26.61
N ALA A 47 6.47 -2.09 26.14
CA ALA A 47 6.36 -1.77 24.71
C ALA A 47 7.67 -1.18 24.15
N ALA A 48 8.39 -0.40 24.98
CA ALA A 48 9.74 0.09 24.71
C ALA A 48 10.45 0.36 26.05
N ARG A 49 11.75 0.71 26.01
CA ARG A 49 12.50 1.03 27.23
C ARG A 49 11.85 2.18 28.00
N GLY A 50 11.29 1.85 29.18
CA GLY A 50 10.62 2.81 30.06
C GLY A 50 9.21 3.21 29.61
N VAL A 51 8.62 2.45 28.69
CA VAL A 51 7.24 2.62 28.20
C VAL A 51 6.52 1.29 28.33
N TYR A 52 5.35 1.30 28.91
CA TYR A 52 4.57 0.12 29.25
C TYR A 52 3.13 0.24 28.77
N CYS A 53 2.48 -0.90 28.58
CA CYS A 53 1.04 -1.05 28.31
C CYS A 53 0.44 -2.14 29.21
N LEU A 54 -0.86 -2.21 29.29
CA LEU A 54 -1.58 -3.16 30.15
C LEU A 54 -1.60 -4.57 29.57
N ASP A 55 -1.75 -4.64 28.24
CA ASP A 55 -1.76 -5.89 27.49
C ASP A 55 -0.40 -6.15 26.83
N PRO A 56 -0.08 -7.40 26.46
CA PRO A 56 1.12 -7.69 25.66
C PRO A 56 1.16 -6.84 24.38
N PRO A 57 2.24 -6.03 24.17
CA PRO A 57 2.27 -5.06 23.09
C PRO A 57 2.31 -5.73 21.72
N GLY A 58 1.37 -5.36 20.86
CA GLY A 58 1.41 -5.64 19.45
C GLY A 58 2.48 -4.82 18.71
N TRP A 59 2.56 -5.01 17.41
CA TRP A 59 3.47 -4.24 16.55
C TRP A 59 3.21 -2.72 16.65
N PHE A 60 1.92 -2.33 16.57
CA PHE A 60 1.53 -0.92 16.59
C PHE A 60 1.82 -0.24 17.94
N ASP A 61 1.61 -0.95 19.07
CA ASP A 61 1.93 -0.41 20.39
C ASP A 61 3.42 -0.14 20.55
N ARG A 62 4.26 -1.05 20.06
CA ARG A 62 5.73 -0.87 20.04
C ARG A 62 6.15 0.31 19.16
N LEU A 63 5.51 0.48 18.02
CA LEU A 63 5.74 1.60 17.12
C LEU A 63 5.38 2.93 17.79
N CYS A 64 4.18 3.02 18.38
CA CYS A 64 3.72 4.20 19.10
C CYS A 64 4.64 4.53 20.29
N ALA A 65 5.05 3.52 21.06
CA ALA A 65 5.96 3.69 22.18
C ALA A 65 7.32 4.29 21.76
N LEU A 66 7.83 3.91 20.60
CA LEU A 66 9.07 4.46 20.07
C LEU A 66 8.88 5.88 19.55
N VAL A 67 7.89 6.10 18.67
CA VAL A 67 7.73 7.36 17.93
C VAL A 67 7.22 8.48 18.83
N ARG A 68 6.14 8.24 19.59
CA ARG A 68 5.46 9.29 20.38
C ARG A 68 6.11 9.50 21.73
N VAL A 69 6.55 8.44 22.37
CA VAL A 69 7.06 8.49 23.75
C VAL A 69 8.58 8.52 23.79
N ARG A 70 9.23 7.47 23.28
CA ARG A 70 10.70 7.31 23.43
C ARG A 70 11.51 8.37 22.70
N PHE A 71 11.08 8.76 21.49
CA PHE A 71 11.78 9.73 20.65
C PHE A 71 11.06 11.08 20.54
N SER A 72 9.86 11.23 21.12
CA SER A 72 9.13 12.50 21.23
C SER A 72 9.04 13.27 19.90
N GLY A 73 8.63 12.61 18.84
CA GLY A 73 8.46 13.20 17.50
C GLY A 73 9.77 13.48 16.73
N ARG A 74 10.94 13.03 17.24
CA ARG A 74 12.23 13.16 16.52
C ARG A 74 12.44 12.09 15.45
N THR A 75 11.55 11.10 15.38
CA THR A 75 11.56 10.03 14.41
C THR A 75 10.30 10.06 13.55
N VAL A 76 10.42 9.56 12.34
CA VAL A 76 9.34 9.36 11.37
C VAL A 76 9.26 7.87 11.08
N VAL A 77 8.08 7.31 11.01
CA VAL A 77 7.85 5.94 10.54
C VAL A 77 8.22 5.87 9.07
N SER A 78 9.01 4.88 8.66
CA SER A 78 9.57 4.78 7.32
C SER A 78 9.76 3.33 6.87
N HIS A 79 10.24 3.10 5.67
CA HIS A 79 10.58 1.79 5.13
C HIS A 79 9.43 0.78 5.32
N ARG A 80 9.71 -0.44 5.85
CA ARG A 80 8.72 -1.51 6.03
C ARG A 80 7.59 -1.13 6.99
N SER A 81 7.89 -0.39 8.06
CA SER A 81 6.85 0.09 8.98
C SER A 81 5.90 1.08 8.33
N ALA A 82 6.39 2.00 7.49
CA ALA A 82 5.54 2.91 6.74
C ALA A 82 4.75 2.15 5.67
N ALA A 83 5.39 1.20 4.97
CA ALA A 83 4.72 0.35 4.01
C ALA A 83 3.56 -0.44 4.65
N ARG A 84 3.74 -0.95 5.88
CA ARG A 84 2.66 -1.60 6.63
C ARG A 84 1.52 -0.65 6.98
N LEU A 85 1.81 0.56 7.44
CA LEU A 85 0.78 1.57 7.73
C LEU A 85 0.02 2.01 6.47
N HIS A 86 0.65 1.95 5.30
CA HIS A 86 0.02 2.21 4.01
C HIS A 86 -0.68 0.98 3.39
N GLY A 87 -0.68 -0.18 4.07
CA GLY A 87 -1.29 -1.41 3.56
C GLY A 87 -0.50 -2.12 2.45
N LEU A 88 0.79 -1.80 2.29
CA LEU A 88 1.66 -2.35 1.25
C LEU A 88 2.55 -3.50 1.75
N TRP A 89 2.60 -3.75 3.06
CA TRP A 89 3.44 -4.74 3.72
C TRP A 89 2.75 -5.29 4.96
N ASP A 90 3.04 -6.53 5.35
CA ASP A 90 2.43 -7.21 6.50
C ASP A 90 3.45 -7.69 7.56
N GLY A 91 4.74 -7.44 7.35
CA GLY A 91 5.79 -7.82 8.29
C GLY A 91 5.80 -6.99 9.59
N ASP A 92 6.37 -7.54 10.65
CA ASP A 92 6.43 -6.95 12.00
C ASP A 92 7.69 -6.09 12.26
N ASP A 93 8.38 -5.71 11.20
CA ASP A 93 9.58 -4.86 11.31
C ASP A 93 9.26 -3.49 11.91
N LEU A 94 10.19 -2.96 12.70
CA LEU A 94 10.12 -1.61 13.24
C LEU A 94 11.21 -0.75 12.61
N ASP A 95 10.85 -0.01 11.57
CA ASP A 95 11.74 0.90 10.84
C ASP A 95 11.36 2.35 11.07
N LEU A 96 12.32 3.14 11.53
CA LEU A 96 12.17 4.57 11.78
C LEU A 96 13.28 5.35 11.11
N THR A 97 13.00 6.56 10.65
CA THR A 97 14.03 7.47 10.13
C THR A 97 14.15 8.71 11.02
N VAL A 98 15.38 9.14 11.25
CA VAL A 98 15.69 10.42 11.90
C VAL A 98 16.37 11.36 10.92
N ARG A 99 16.16 12.68 11.11
CA ARG A 99 16.87 13.69 10.34
C ARG A 99 18.37 13.68 10.72
N TYR A 100 19.23 13.65 9.71
CA TYR A 100 20.67 13.85 9.91
C TYR A 100 20.93 15.24 10.55
N PRO A 101 21.91 15.42 11.46
CA PRO A 101 22.90 14.43 11.94
C PRO A 101 22.47 13.64 13.18
N ALA A 102 21.20 13.67 13.58
CA ALA A 102 20.72 12.99 14.77
C ALA A 102 21.10 11.50 14.78
N ARG A 103 21.42 11.00 15.96
CA ARG A 103 21.73 9.59 16.22
C ARG A 103 20.90 9.09 17.39
N VAL A 104 20.03 8.13 17.11
CA VAL A 104 19.24 7.44 18.11
C VAL A 104 19.41 5.93 17.93
N LYS A 105 19.15 5.17 19.01
CA LYS A 105 19.15 3.71 18.98
C LYS A 105 17.94 3.21 19.75
N ALA A 106 17.31 2.17 19.24
CA ALA A 106 16.27 1.42 19.92
C ALA A 106 16.52 -0.07 19.72
N ALA A 107 16.40 -0.86 20.79
CA ALA A 107 16.44 -2.30 20.68
C ALA A 107 15.19 -2.78 19.93
N GLY A 108 15.38 -3.71 19.01
CA GLY A 108 14.29 -4.27 18.20
C GLY A 108 13.73 -3.36 17.10
N ALA A 109 14.40 -2.24 16.80
CA ALA A 109 14.04 -1.36 15.68
C ALA A 109 15.26 -0.95 14.85
N SER A 110 15.08 -0.86 13.56
CA SER A 110 16.06 -0.32 12.60
C SER A 110 15.92 1.19 12.53
N ILE A 111 17.02 1.90 12.75
CA ILE A 111 17.03 3.37 12.71
C ILE A 111 17.83 3.84 11.50
N HIS A 112 17.12 4.41 10.55
CA HIS A 112 17.69 5.01 9.34
C HIS A 112 17.94 6.51 9.54
N ARG A 113 18.78 7.11 8.72
CA ARG A 113 19.09 8.54 8.74
C ARG A 113 18.90 9.15 7.37
N SER A 114 18.24 10.30 7.32
CA SER A 114 18.03 11.00 6.08
C SER A 114 18.31 12.49 6.21
N ARG A 115 18.86 13.09 5.16
CA ARG A 115 18.96 14.54 4.99
C ARG A 115 17.70 15.13 4.36
N ASP A 116 16.92 14.31 3.70
CA ASP A 116 15.81 14.67 2.80
C ASP A 116 14.42 14.45 3.44
N LEU A 117 14.34 14.48 4.78
CA LEU A 117 13.05 14.46 5.48
C LEU A 117 12.45 15.89 5.47
N VAL A 118 11.96 16.29 4.30
CA VAL A 118 11.24 17.57 4.11
C VAL A 118 9.73 17.37 4.25
N ALA A 119 8.98 18.46 4.46
CA ALA A 119 7.53 18.38 4.69
C ALA A 119 6.78 17.64 3.55
N GLY A 120 7.16 17.86 2.29
CA GLY A 120 6.51 17.25 1.13
C GLY A 120 6.63 15.72 1.00
N VAL A 121 7.52 15.08 1.79
CA VAL A 121 7.66 13.61 1.80
C VAL A 121 7.11 12.98 3.09
N LEU A 122 6.37 13.74 3.89
CA LEU A 122 5.80 13.31 5.17
C LEU A 122 4.28 13.44 5.17
N THR A 123 3.62 12.53 5.84
CA THR A 123 2.18 12.52 6.10
C THR A 123 1.90 12.03 7.52
N THR A 124 0.62 11.92 7.88
CA THR A 124 0.19 11.37 9.16
C THR A 124 -0.73 10.19 8.91
N VAL A 125 -0.41 9.04 9.50
CA VAL A 125 -1.25 7.83 9.46
C VAL A 125 -1.43 7.33 10.88
N ALA A 126 -2.68 7.09 11.29
CA ALA A 126 -3.04 6.65 12.64
C ALA A 126 -2.39 7.49 13.77
N GLY A 127 -2.30 8.81 13.58
CA GLY A 127 -1.70 9.75 14.54
C GLY A 127 -0.16 9.77 14.56
N LEU A 128 0.52 8.99 13.72
CA LEU A 128 1.99 8.95 13.66
C LEU A 128 2.51 9.71 12.45
N PRO A 129 3.68 10.39 12.56
CA PRO A 129 4.39 10.95 11.40
C PRO A 129 4.99 9.81 10.57
N VAL A 130 4.65 9.75 9.30
CA VAL A 130 5.00 8.65 8.37
C VAL A 130 5.53 9.23 7.07
N THR A 131 6.43 8.56 6.39
CA THR A 131 6.79 8.91 5.01
C THR A 131 5.61 8.70 4.06
N THR A 132 5.41 9.57 3.06
CA THR A 132 4.38 9.38 2.01
C THR A 132 4.58 8.05 1.29
N VAL A 133 3.55 7.56 0.60
CA VAL A 133 3.63 6.31 -0.17
C VAL A 133 4.80 6.35 -1.15
N ALA A 134 4.92 7.41 -1.96
CA ALA A 134 6.01 7.58 -2.91
C ALA A 134 7.40 7.52 -2.25
N ARG A 135 7.55 8.20 -1.10
CA ARG A 135 8.81 8.17 -0.34
C ARG A 135 9.08 6.80 0.28
N THR A 136 8.05 6.14 0.80
CA THR A 136 8.14 4.80 1.38
C THR A 136 8.63 3.79 0.34
N LEU A 137 8.12 3.84 -0.89
CA LEU A 137 8.57 2.97 -1.98
C LEU A 137 10.07 3.17 -2.28
N CYS A 138 10.56 4.40 -2.29
CA CYS A 138 11.99 4.68 -2.44
C CYS A 138 12.82 4.15 -1.24
N ASP A 139 12.29 4.27 -0.03
CA ASP A 139 12.99 3.83 1.18
C ASP A 139 13.05 2.29 1.30
N VAL A 140 11.99 1.56 0.95
CA VAL A 140 11.97 0.08 1.01
C VAL A 140 12.94 -0.57 0.03
N GLY A 141 13.28 0.10 -1.08
CA GLY A 141 14.32 -0.35 -2.01
C GLY A 141 15.71 -0.50 -1.39
N LEU A 142 15.96 0.04 -0.20
CA LEU A 142 17.20 -0.14 0.56
C LEU A 142 17.21 -1.42 1.42
N VAL A 143 16.05 -1.98 1.73
CA VAL A 143 15.88 -3.01 2.77
C VAL A 143 15.14 -4.25 2.28
N LEU A 144 14.52 -4.19 1.11
CA LEU A 144 13.78 -5.30 0.53
C LEU A 144 14.39 -5.75 -0.81
N PRO A 145 14.24 -7.04 -1.16
CA PRO A 145 14.59 -7.56 -2.48
C PRO A 145 13.76 -6.89 -3.58
N GLN A 146 14.32 -6.78 -4.76
CA GLN A 146 13.70 -6.15 -5.92
C GLN A 146 12.29 -6.68 -6.27
N PRO A 147 11.99 -7.99 -6.24
CA PRO A 147 10.65 -8.50 -6.50
C PRO A 147 9.57 -8.00 -5.50
N GLU A 148 9.97 -7.77 -4.24
CA GLU A 148 9.06 -7.21 -3.22
C GLU A 148 8.77 -5.74 -3.51
N VAL A 149 9.79 -4.95 -3.86
CA VAL A 149 9.64 -3.54 -4.23
C VAL A 149 8.74 -3.41 -5.46
N ARG A 150 8.96 -4.24 -6.49
CA ARG A 150 8.11 -4.28 -7.67
C ARG A 150 6.63 -4.53 -7.30
N ARG A 151 6.35 -5.55 -6.49
CA ARG A 151 4.97 -5.85 -6.05
C ARG A 151 4.33 -4.69 -5.29
N MET A 152 5.12 -4.01 -4.45
CA MET A 152 4.64 -2.82 -3.72
C MET A 152 4.32 -1.66 -4.65
N VAL A 153 5.18 -1.39 -5.64
CA VAL A 153 4.95 -0.33 -6.65
C VAL A 153 3.69 -0.64 -7.44
N GLU A 154 3.56 -1.86 -7.98
CA GLU A 154 2.38 -2.30 -8.72
C GLU A 154 1.11 -2.19 -7.88
N HIS A 155 1.15 -2.63 -6.61
CA HIS A 155 0.01 -2.55 -5.71
C HIS A 155 -0.37 -1.10 -5.38
N ALA A 156 0.60 -0.24 -5.08
CA ALA A 156 0.36 1.15 -4.75
C ALA A 156 -0.24 1.94 -5.93
N LEU A 157 0.23 1.67 -7.15
CA LEU A 157 -0.34 2.26 -8.37
C LEU A 157 -1.76 1.73 -8.63
N ALA A 158 -1.95 0.42 -8.51
CA ALA A 158 -3.23 -0.22 -8.76
C ALA A 158 -4.33 0.17 -7.77
N THR A 159 -3.96 0.52 -6.53
CA THR A 159 -4.90 1.03 -5.51
C THR A 159 -5.03 2.55 -5.52
N GLU A 160 -4.41 3.22 -6.49
CA GLU A 160 -4.37 4.69 -6.59
C GLU A 160 -3.82 5.38 -5.32
N ALA A 161 -3.07 4.63 -4.49
CA ALA A 161 -2.43 5.16 -3.30
C ALA A 161 -1.27 6.14 -3.66
N VAL A 162 -0.78 6.06 -4.89
CA VAL A 162 0.25 6.92 -5.47
C VAL A 162 0.18 6.88 -6.99
N SER A 163 0.57 7.95 -7.66
CA SER A 163 0.75 8.03 -9.11
C SER A 163 2.23 7.84 -9.51
N VAL A 164 2.48 7.46 -10.76
CA VAL A 164 3.84 7.39 -11.33
C VAL A 164 4.55 8.75 -11.18
N ALA A 165 3.84 9.85 -11.47
CA ALA A 165 4.40 11.20 -11.37
C ALA A 165 4.86 11.57 -9.95
N GLU A 166 4.11 11.15 -8.92
CA GLU A 166 4.50 11.37 -7.52
C GLU A 166 5.73 10.53 -7.15
N ILE A 167 5.80 9.28 -7.60
CA ILE A 167 7.00 8.43 -7.38
C ILE A 167 8.21 9.08 -8.04
N GLU A 168 8.09 9.51 -9.30
CA GLU A 168 9.18 10.16 -10.03
C GLU A 168 9.61 11.47 -9.38
N SER A 169 8.69 12.31 -8.93
CA SER A 169 8.99 13.56 -8.23
C SER A 169 9.82 13.33 -6.97
N VAL A 170 9.42 12.36 -6.14
CA VAL A 170 10.18 12.01 -4.91
C VAL A 170 11.52 11.38 -5.26
N ARG A 171 11.57 10.50 -6.26
CA ARG A 171 12.77 9.84 -6.74
C ARG A 171 13.87 10.83 -7.14
N TRP A 172 13.53 11.86 -7.90
CA TRP A 172 14.48 12.91 -8.29
C TRP A 172 15.08 13.60 -7.07
N GLY A 173 14.26 14.06 -6.13
CA GLY A 173 14.75 14.72 -4.92
C GLY A 173 15.60 13.83 -4.02
N VAL A 174 15.41 12.51 -4.05
CA VAL A 174 16.16 11.53 -3.25
C VAL A 174 17.44 11.08 -3.96
N SER A 175 17.46 10.97 -5.29
CA SER A 175 18.60 10.50 -6.09
C SER A 175 19.78 11.50 -6.10
N GLU A 176 19.49 12.79 -6.06
CA GLU A 176 20.55 13.84 -5.99
C GLU A 176 21.52 13.66 -4.80
N HIS A 177 21.13 12.90 -3.79
CA HIS A 177 21.93 12.64 -2.59
C HIS A 177 22.57 11.24 -2.55
N GLY A 178 22.65 10.53 -3.69
CA GLY A 178 23.41 9.28 -3.84
C GLY A 178 22.80 8.06 -3.12
N ARG A 179 21.46 7.96 -3.03
CA ARG A 179 20.77 6.80 -2.44
C ARG A 179 20.65 5.66 -3.42
N THR A 180 21.10 4.48 -3.01
CA THR A 180 21.09 3.25 -3.81
C THR A 180 19.71 2.58 -3.90
N GLY A 181 18.77 2.85 -2.97
CA GLY A 181 17.42 2.25 -2.96
C GLY A 181 16.51 2.69 -4.10
N VAL A 182 16.84 3.77 -4.76
CA VAL A 182 16.09 4.31 -5.91
C VAL A 182 16.16 3.37 -7.11
N SER A 183 17.24 2.61 -7.28
CA SER A 183 17.41 1.68 -8.41
C SER A 183 16.34 0.57 -8.44
N ALA A 184 15.92 0.08 -7.27
CA ALA A 184 14.87 -0.93 -7.21
C ALA A 184 13.50 -0.39 -7.65
N VAL A 185 13.22 0.88 -7.36
CA VAL A 185 12.03 1.57 -7.86
C VAL A 185 12.13 1.85 -9.35
N ASP A 186 13.33 2.26 -9.83
CA ASP A 186 13.59 2.47 -11.27
C ASP A 186 13.34 1.21 -12.08
N GLU A 187 13.87 0.07 -11.62
CA GLU A 187 13.64 -1.23 -12.25
C GLU A 187 12.15 -1.63 -12.19
N ALA A 188 11.47 -1.37 -11.06
CA ALA A 188 10.04 -1.61 -10.94
C ALA A 188 9.24 -0.78 -11.93
N LEU A 189 9.49 0.54 -12.02
CA LEU A 189 8.84 1.42 -12.98
C LEU A 189 9.16 1.06 -14.44
N ALA A 190 10.42 0.69 -14.73
CA ALA A 190 10.83 0.26 -16.07
C ALA A 190 10.22 -1.09 -16.47
N SER A 191 9.85 -1.93 -15.51
CA SER A 191 9.16 -3.21 -15.74
C SER A 191 7.65 -3.05 -15.92
N LEU A 192 7.10 -1.86 -15.68
CA LEU A 192 5.70 -1.60 -15.98
C LEU A 192 5.46 -1.73 -17.50
N PRO A 193 4.27 -2.16 -17.91
CA PRO A 193 3.92 -2.26 -19.33
C PRO A 193 4.23 -0.97 -20.08
N ARG A 194 4.79 -1.09 -21.29
CA ARG A 194 5.20 0.08 -22.10
C ARG A 194 4.08 1.08 -22.37
N ASN A 195 2.84 0.68 -22.19
CA ASN A 195 1.64 1.45 -22.45
C ASN A 195 0.96 1.98 -21.18
N VAL A 196 1.65 1.97 -20.04
CA VAL A 196 1.11 2.51 -18.76
C VAL A 196 0.65 3.96 -18.91
N SER A 197 1.31 4.76 -19.74
CA SER A 197 0.89 6.12 -20.04
C SER A 197 -0.49 6.21 -20.73
N SER A 198 -0.99 5.10 -21.29
CA SER A 198 -2.30 5.00 -21.93
C SER A 198 -3.39 4.42 -21.03
N ALA A 199 -3.03 3.87 -19.87
CA ALA A 199 -3.98 3.41 -18.84
C ALA A 199 -4.37 4.60 -17.93
N GLU A 200 -5.65 4.74 -17.66
CA GLU A 200 -6.16 5.91 -16.91
C GLU A 200 -6.21 5.68 -15.39
N SER A 201 -6.24 4.42 -14.95
CA SER A 201 -6.34 4.09 -13.53
C SER A 201 -5.32 3.04 -13.09
N GLY A 202 -5.01 3.01 -11.79
CA GLY A 202 -4.12 2.02 -11.20
C GLY A 202 -4.56 0.57 -11.41
N PRO A 203 -5.86 0.24 -11.26
CA PRO A 203 -6.38 -1.09 -11.59
C PRO A 203 -6.18 -1.49 -13.05
N GLU A 204 -6.36 -0.57 -14.01
CA GLU A 204 -6.09 -0.82 -15.43
C GLU A 204 -4.62 -1.13 -15.69
N ILE A 205 -3.70 -0.39 -15.04
CA ILE A 205 -2.25 -0.64 -15.11
C ILE A 205 -1.91 -2.05 -14.63
N ARG A 206 -2.50 -2.45 -13.50
CA ARG A 206 -2.27 -3.80 -12.96
C ARG A 206 -2.85 -4.89 -13.86
N LEU A 207 -4.03 -4.68 -14.40
CA LEU A 207 -4.68 -5.61 -15.31
C LEU A 207 -3.87 -5.76 -16.61
N LEU A 208 -3.36 -4.65 -17.14
CA LEU A 208 -2.45 -4.63 -18.27
C LEU A 208 -1.18 -5.43 -18.00
N ALA A 209 -0.50 -5.17 -16.86
CA ALA A 209 0.70 -5.91 -16.46
C ALA A 209 0.44 -7.42 -16.34
N LEU A 210 -0.69 -7.80 -15.73
CA LEU A 210 -1.08 -9.20 -15.58
C LEU A 210 -1.27 -9.91 -16.93
N LEU A 211 -1.84 -9.21 -17.91
CA LEU A 211 -2.09 -9.77 -19.23
C LEU A 211 -0.84 -9.80 -20.15
N GLU A 212 0.07 -8.83 -19.98
CA GLU A 212 1.36 -8.82 -20.71
C GLU A 212 2.35 -9.87 -20.20
N ASP A 213 2.33 -10.16 -18.87
CA ASP A 213 3.15 -11.22 -18.27
C ASP A 213 2.63 -12.64 -18.59
N ALA A 214 1.40 -12.77 -19.13
CA ALA A 214 0.80 -14.04 -19.51
C ALA A 214 1.17 -14.43 -20.95
N ASP A 215 1.17 -15.73 -21.24
CA ASP A 215 1.34 -16.27 -22.62
C ASP A 215 0.06 -16.06 -23.45
N LEU A 216 -0.25 -14.76 -23.69
CA LEU A 216 -1.40 -14.28 -24.45
C LEU A 216 -0.94 -13.44 -25.66
N PRO A 217 -1.81 -13.24 -26.68
CA PRO A 217 -1.53 -12.28 -27.74
C PRO A 217 -1.29 -10.88 -27.17
N ALA A 218 -0.68 -9.99 -27.96
CA ALA A 218 -0.45 -8.61 -27.57
C ALA A 218 -1.76 -7.90 -27.24
N VAL A 219 -1.85 -7.35 -26.03
CA VAL A 219 -2.97 -6.53 -25.57
C VAL A 219 -2.81 -5.08 -26.04
N THR A 220 -3.91 -4.44 -26.39
CA THR A 220 -3.94 -3.02 -26.80
C THR A 220 -4.73 -2.23 -25.77
N PRO A 221 -4.10 -1.32 -25.01
CA PRO A 221 -4.81 -0.46 -24.08
C PRO A 221 -5.53 0.68 -24.80
N GLN A 222 -6.61 1.17 -24.19
CA GLN A 222 -7.38 2.35 -24.58
C GLN A 222 -7.78 2.34 -26.07
N LEU A 223 -8.25 1.18 -26.56
CA LEU A 223 -8.63 1.00 -27.96
C LEU A 223 -9.96 1.68 -28.25
N GLU A 224 -9.98 2.62 -29.19
CA GLU A 224 -11.23 3.18 -29.71
C GLU A 224 -11.83 2.27 -30.79
N VAL A 225 -13.11 1.95 -30.65
CA VAL A 225 -13.85 1.08 -31.56
C VAL A 225 -15.17 1.71 -32.00
N GLN A 226 -15.46 1.63 -33.28
CA GLN A 226 -16.77 2.02 -33.81
C GLN A 226 -17.79 0.90 -33.57
N ALA A 227 -18.88 1.21 -32.84
CA ALA A 227 -19.98 0.27 -32.65
C ALA A 227 -21.33 0.96 -32.90
N GLY A 228 -21.93 0.69 -34.06
CA GLY A 228 -23.07 1.42 -34.56
C GLY A 228 -22.70 2.86 -34.93
N GLN A 229 -23.45 3.83 -34.36
CA GLN A 229 -23.22 5.25 -34.58
C GLN A 229 -22.29 5.87 -33.50
N ASN A 230 -21.77 5.08 -32.55
CA ASN A 230 -20.96 5.57 -31.47
C ASN A 230 -19.54 5.04 -31.54
N VAL A 231 -18.59 5.83 -31.04
CA VAL A 231 -17.23 5.40 -30.74
C VAL A 231 -17.16 5.10 -29.25
N TYR A 232 -16.63 3.95 -28.91
CA TYR A 232 -16.39 3.53 -27.53
C TYR A 232 -14.92 3.28 -27.31
N ARG A 233 -14.40 3.71 -26.18
CA ARG A 233 -13.05 3.41 -25.74
C ARG A 233 -13.09 2.20 -24.81
N LEU A 234 -12.28 1.20 -25.12
CA LEU A 234 -12.11 -0.04 -24.34
C LEU A 234 -10.83 0.08 -23.52
N ASP A 235 -10.86 -0.24 -22.22
CA ASP A 235 -9.69 -0.11 -21.35
C ASP A 235 -8.53 -0.96 -21.86
N LEU A 236 -8.77 -2.24 -22.10
CA LEU A 236 -7.82 -3.18 -22.69
C LEU A 236 -8.53 -4.04 -23.74
N ALA A 237 -7.84 -4.38 -24.81
CA ALA A 237 -8.45 -5.14 -25.89
C ALA A 237 -7.47 -6.12 -26.56
N PHE A 238 -8.02 -7.22 -27.07
CA PHE A 238 -7.41 -8.14 -28.02
C PHE A 238 -8.14 -8.00 -29.35
N PRO A 239 -7.70 -7.09 -30.24
CA PRO A 239 -8.46 -6.70 -31.42
C PRO A 239 -8.76 -7.87 -32.37
N THR A 240 -7.78 -8.75 -32.59
CA THR A 240 -7.90 -9.92 -33.47
C THR A 240 -8.98 -10.89 -33.03
N ALA A 241 -9.14 -11.06 -31.70
CA ALA A 241 -10.17 -11.92 -31.12
C ALA A 241 -11.46 -11.18 -30.77
N LYS A 242 -11.48 -9.85 -30.92
CA LYS A 242 -12.57 -8.97 -30.46
C LYS A 242 -12.97 -9.25 -29.01
N VAL A 243 -11.99 -9.40 -28.13
CA VAL A 243 -12.17 -9.53 -26.67
C VAL A 243 -11.73 -8.23 -26.03
N ALA A 244 -12.62 -7.61 -25.26
CA ALA A 244 -12.36 -6.41 -24.48
C ALA A 244 -12.33 -6.78 -22.99
N ILE A 245 -11.47 -6.15 -22.23
CA ILE A 245 -11.36 -6.29 -20.78
C ILE A 245 -11.55 -4.91 -20.16
N GLU A 246 -12.48 -4.80 -19.21
CA GLU A 246 -12.79 -3.59 -18.47
C GLU A 246 -12.64 -3.83 -16.98
N TYR A 247 -12.08 -2.86 -16.27
CA TYR A 247 -12.09 -2.86 -14.83
C TYR A 247 -13.41 -2.26 -14.33
N ASP A 248 -14.19 -3.04 -13.59
CA ASP A 248 -15.42 -2.57 -12.94
C ASP A 248 -15.06 -2.09 -11.53
N GLY A 249 -14.73 -0.81 -11.41
CA GLY A 249 -14.57 -0.16 -10.11
C GLY A 249 -15.91 -0.17 -9.36
N GLU A 250 -15.90 -0.31 -8.05
CA GLU A 250 -17.08 -0.43 -7.18
C GLU A 250 -18.22 0.52 -7.60
N ALA A 251 -19.17 0.02 -8.36
CA ALA A 251 -20.37 0.74 -8.80
C ALA A 251 -21.41 0.79 -7.67
N PHE A 252 -21.06 1.35 -6.51
CA PHE A 252 -22.02 1.45 -5.38
C PHE A 252 -23.13 2.49 -5.57
N HIS A 253 -23.11 3.32 -6.63
CA HIS A 253 -24.13 4.35 -6.87
C HIS A 253 -24.48 4.56 -8.34
N SER A 254 -24.63 3.49 -9.13
CA SER A 254 -25.10 3.67 -10.51
C SER A 254 -26.59 4.08 -10.52
N THR A 255 -26.87 5.28 -11.02
CA THR A 255 -28.23 5.78 -11.23
C THR A 255 -28.96 4.94 -12.30
N PRO A 256 -30.31 4.92 -12.32
CA PRO A 256 -31.07 4.23 -13.37
C PRO A 256 -30.65 4.65 -14.79
N ASP A 257 -30.27 5.90 -14.98
CA ASP A 257 -29.83 6.42 -16.29
C ASP A 257 -28.44 5.95 -16.68
N GLN A 258 -27.52 5.80 -15.70
CA GLN A 258 -26.21 5.18 -15.93
C GLN A 258 -26.38 3.71 -16.34
N LYS A 259 -27.20 2.92 -15.64
CA LYS A 259 -27.48 1.52 -15.99
C LYS A 259 -28.04 1.37 -17.42
N ARG A 260 -28.91 2.31 -17.86
CA ARG A 260 -29.42 2.31 -19.23
C ARG A 260 -28.34 2.60 -20.26
N ARG A 261 -27.43 3.54 -19.97
CA ARG A 261 -26.29 3.86 -20.88
C ARG A 261 -25.34 2.68 -20.98
N ASP A 262 -25.01 2.03 -19.86
CA ASP A 262 -24.12 0.87 -19.82
C ASP A 262 -24.72 -0.33 -20.56
N ALA A 263 -26.01 -0.61 -20.37
CA ALA A 263 -26.72 -1.63 -21.14
C ALA A 263 -26.73 -1.34 -22.65
N LYS A 264 -26.91 -0.06 -23.05
CA LYS A 264 -26.85 0.35 -24.44
C LYS A 264 -25.43 0.20 -25.03
N ARG A 265 -24.39 0.59 -24.27
CA ARG A 265 -22.98 0.41 -24.62
C ARG A 265 -22.68 -1.07 -24.84
N GLN A 266 -23.02 -1.90 -23.87
CA GLN A 266 -22.84 -3.35 -23.94
C GLN A 266 -23.49 -3.95 -25.21
N ALA A 267 -24.76 -3.66 -25.45
CA ALA A 267 -25.49 -4.15 -26.61
C ALA A 267 -24.90 -3.68 -27.96
N ASN A 268 -24.31 -2.47 -27.99
CA ASN A 268 -23.65 -1.97 -29.19
C ASN A 268 -22.33 -2.69 -29.47
N LEU A 269 -21.52 -2.91 -28.42
CA LEU A 269 -20.26 -3.64 -28.51
C LEU A 269 -20.49 -5.10 -28.92
N GLU A 270 -21.46 -5.76 -28.31
CA GLU A 270 -21.84 -7.14 -28.67
C GLU A 270 -22.30 -7.25 -30.14
N ARG A 271 -23.14 -6.31 -30.63
CA ARG A 271 -23.55 -6.27 -32.05
C ARG A 271 -22.37 -6.01 -33.00
N ALA A 272 -21.35 -5.28 -32.55
CA ALA A 272 -20.11 -5.09 -33.31
C ALA A 272 -19.16 -6.30 -33.18
N GLY A 273 -19.59 -7.35 -32.50
CA GLY A 273 -18.88 -8.61 -32.36
C GLY A 273 -17.88 -8.64 -31.19
N TRP A 274 -17.87 -7.65 -30.32
CA TRP A 274 -16.99 -7.63 -29.14
C TRP A 274 -17.55 -8.46 -27.99
N LEU A 275 -16.69 -9.24 -27.32
CA LEU A 275 -16.95 -9.86 -26.03
C LEU A 275 -16.29 -8.99 -24.97
N VAL A 276 -17.07 -8.47 -24.04
CA VAL A 276 -16.56 -7.63 -22.95
C VAL A 276 -16.51 -8.47 -21.66
N LEU A 277 -15.32 -8.66 -21.13
CA LEU A 277 -15.08 -9.26 -19.81
C LEU A 277 -14.86 -8.13 -18.80
N ARG A 278 -15.54 -8.20 -17.65
CA ARG A 278 -15.37 -7.25 -16.56
C ARG A 278 -14.79 -7.96 -15.35
N PHE A 279 -13.79 -7.32 -14.76
CA PHE A 279 -13.14 -7.80 -13.55
C PHE A 279 -13.20 -6.70 -12.50
N ASP A 280 -13.60 -7.07 -11.32
CA ASP A 280 -13.66 -6.16 -10.17
C ASP A 280 -12.38 -6.23 -9.32
N ARG A 281 -12.40 -5.49 -8.19
CA ARG A 281 -11.30 -5.47 -7.23
C ARG A 281 -11.03 -6.86 -6.65
N THR A 282 -12.07 -7.65 -6.40
CA THR A 282 -11.92 -8.99 -5.79
C THR A 282 -11.21 -9.94 -6.75
N ASP A 283 -11.54 -9.88 -8.04
CA ASP A 283 -10.89 -10.66 -9.09
C ASP A 283 -9.40 -10.29 -9.20
N LEU A 284 -9.12 -8.97 -9.26
CA LEU A 284 -7.79 -8.44 -9.52
C LEU A 284 -6.80 -8.68 -8.38
N TYR A 285 -7.27 -8.71 -7.13
CA TYR A 285 -6.45 -8.90 -5.93
C TYR A 285 -6.59 -10.29 -5.31
N SER A 286 -7.28 -11.21 -5.98
CA SER A 286 -7.32 -12.61 -5.56
C SER A 286 -5.90 -13.21 -5.53
N PRO A 287 -5.55 -14.01 -4.50
CA PRO A 287 -4.29 -14.74 -4.46
C PRO A 287 -4.08 -15.67 -5.67
N THR A 288 -5.16 -15.97 -6.40
CA THR A 288 -5.17 -16.78 -7.62
C THR A 288 -5.50 -15.92 -8.84
N ASN A 289 -4.62 -14.99 -9.21
CA ASN A 289 -4.71 -14.21 -10.48
C ASN A 289 -4.88 -15.11 -11.73
N GLY A 290 -4.62 -16.42 -11.61
CA GLY A 290 -4.87 -17.41 -12.64
C GLY A 290 -6.32 -17.49 -13.13
N THR A 291 -7.30 -16.95 -12.39
CA THR A 291 -8.70 -16.91 -12.83
C THR A 291 -8.89 -15.90 -13.97
N ILE A 292 -8.36 -14.67 -13.84
CA ILE A 292 -8.42 -13.65 -14.91
C ILE A 292 -7.72 -14.16 -16.17
N ILE A 293 -6.47 -14.61 -16.04
CA ILE A 293 -5.68 -15.11 -17.19
C ILE A 293 -6.42 -16.24 -17.90
N ARG A 294 -6.97 -17.20 -17.14
CA ARG A 294 -7.71 -18.32 -17.69
C ARG A 294 -8.97 -17.88 -18.40
N SER A 295 -9.78 -17.00 -17.81
CA SER A 295 -11.01 -16.48 -18.42
C SER A 295 -10.72 -15.75 -19.74
N VAL A 296 -9.65 -14.96 -19.78
CA VAL A 296 -9.23 -14.24 -20.98
C VAL A 296 -8.70 -15.21 -22.04
N ALA A 297 -7.86 -16.18 -21.66
CA ALA A 297 -7.34 -17.20 -22.57
C ALA A 297 -8.46 -18.04 -23.21
N ASP A 298 -9.43 -18.46 -22.42
CA ASP A 298 -10.59 -19.23 -22.89
C ASP A 298 -11.44 -18.40 -23.85
N ALA A 299 -11.72 -17.14 -23.51
CA ALA A 299 -12.46 -16.21 -24.38
C ALA A 299 -11.76 -16.01 -25.74
N ILE A 300 -10.44 -15.82 -25.74
CA ILE A 300 -9.65 -15.66 -26.97
C ILE A 300 -9.70 -16.96 -27.81
N ARG A 301 -9.57 -18.12 -27.18
CA ARG A 301 -9.62 -19.42 -27.84
C ARG A 301 -10.98 -19.67 -28.50
N ASP A 302 -12.06 -19.44 -27.75
CA ASP A 302 -13.43 -19.66 -28.23
C ASP A 302 -13.78 -18.75 -29.42
N ARG A 303 -13.25 -17.53 -29.43
CA ARG A 303 -13.44 -16.60 -30.55
C ARG A 303 -12.69 -17.04 -31.83
N ARG A 304 -11.44 -17.48 -31.66
CA ARG A 304 -10.66 -18.00 -32.81
C ARG A 304 -11.25 -19.27 -33.42
N SER A 305 -11.92 -20.10 -32.60
CA SER A 305 -12.57 -21.32 -33.09
C SER A 305 -13.89 -21.08 -33.87
N LYS A 306 -14.49 -19.90 -33.73
CA LYS A 306 -15.74 -19.50 -34.43
C LYS A 306 -15.48 -18.80 -35.75
N ASP A 307 -14.25 -18.36 -35.98
CA ASP A 307 -13.84 -17.67 -37.23
C ASP A 307 -13.16 -18.65 -38.23
N LEU A 308 -13.08 -19.93 -37.90
CA LEU A 308 -12.64 -21.05 -38.74
C LEU A 308 -13.84 -21.86 -39.24
#